data_243cb71557d7bfc074fd323636ecc1bd
#
_entry.id   243cb71557d7bfc074fd323636ecc1bd
#
_cell.length_a   1.000
_cell.length_b   1.000
_cell.length_c   1.000
_cell.angle_alpha   90.00
_cell.angle_beta   90.00
_cell.angle_gamma   90.00
#
_symmetry.space_group_name_H-M   'P 1'
#
loop_
_entity.id
_entity.type
_entity.pdbx_description
1 polymer ?
#
loop_
_entity_poly.entity_id
_entity_poly.type
_entity_poly.pdbx_seq_one_letter_code
_entity_poly.pdbx_strand_id
1 'polypeptide(L)'
;YQLASQYQFHTGQIAYSLNYYKGRKNQFNFIPVNQYILGYPAWFIDSYNLKDFKDTIQTPAGTFGYRYDSCFVSFPRMEFMTAKNNYRVSKGLPLSLRGKMRMYYRDGMFIGNTNMDMKDTIRIAVFNKNGWVKDIITNTRLKDVNADLTFSIEIDPALAPGHYELLFAVNCGFYPPTANSKKIPLTVD
;
A
#
# COMPACT_ATOMS: atom_id res chain seq x y z
N TYR A 1 -12.32 3.17 -10.39
CA TYR A 1 -12.38 2.15 -11.43
C TYR A 1 -13.20 2.62 -12.64
N GLN A 2 -14.15 3.51 -12.45
CA GLN A 2 -15.01 4.02 -13.54
C GLN A 2 -14.19 4.61 -14.71
N LEU A 3 -13.20 5.44 -14.42
CA LEU A 3 -12.36 6.05 -15.46
C LEU A 3 -11.57 5.02 -16.26
N ALA A 4 -11.01 3.99 -15.61
CA ALA A 4 -10.28 2.93 -16.31
C ALA A 4 -11.19 2.14 -17.24
N SER A 5 -12.41 1.81 -16.81
CA SER A 5 -13.39 1.11 -17.64
C SER A 5 -13.86 1.95 -18.83
N GLN A 6 -14.10 3.24 -18.62
CA GLN A 6 -14.47 4.18 -19.70
C GLN A 6 -13.35 4.33 -20.71
N TYR A 7 -12.10 4.51 -20.24
CA TYR A 7 -10.95 4.62 -21.12
C TYR A 7 -10.80 3.36 -22.00
N GLN A 8 -10.87 2.18 -21.38
CA GLN A 8 -10.78 0.92 -22.11
C GLN A 8 -11.91 0.76 -23.12
N PHE A 9 -13.15 1.13 -22.77
CA PHE A 9 -14.30 1.06 -23.66
C PHE A 9 -14.13 1.95 -24.89
N HIS A 10 -13.66 3.18 -24.70
CA HIS A 10 -13.55 4.14 -25.81
C HIS A 10 -12.30 3.97 -26.67
N THR A 11 -11.21 3.44 -26.11
CA THR A 11 -9.92 3.37 -26.83
C THR A 11 -9.53 1.95 -27.23
N GLY A 12 -10.18 0.93 -26.69
CA GLY A 12 -9.76 -0.46 -26.84
C GLY A 12 -8.45 -0.80 -26.11
N GLN A 13 -7.81 0.18 -25.44
CA GLN A 13 -6.56 -0.02 -24.73
C GLN A 13 -6.80 -0.39 -23.27
N ILE A 14 -5.95 -1.27 -22.75
CA ILE A 14 -6.07 -1.71 -21.36
C ILE A 14 -5.70 -0.57 -20.41
N ALA A 15 -6.57 -0.30 -19.45
CA ALA A 15 -6.31 0.60 -18.34
C ALA A 15 -6.61 -0.11 -17.02
N TYR A 16 -5.75 0.09 -16.03
CA TYR A 16 -5.87 -0.52 -14.71
C TYR A 16 -6.29 0.53 -13.69
N SER A 17 -7.12 0.12 -12.74
CA SER A 17 -7.47 0.96 -11.59
C SER A 17 -6.67 0.50 -10.37
N LEU A 18 -5.94 1.42 -9.78
CA LEU A 18 -5.27 1.17 -8.51
C LEU A 18 -6.25 1.38 -7.36
N ASN A 19 -6.24 0.45 -6.42
CA ASN A 19 -7.12 0.52 -5.26
C ASN A 19 -6.39 1.11 -4.07
N TYR A 20 -7.00 2.10 -3.46
CA TYR A 20 -6.53 2.65 -2.19
C TYR A 20 -6.81 1.66 -1.05
N TYR A 21 -5.79 1.36 -0.25
CA TYR A 21 -5.93 0.49 0.93
C TYR A 21 -6.88 1.07 2.00
N LYS A 22 -7.15 2.37 1.94
CA LYS A 22 -8.14 3.08 2.78
C LYS A 22 -9.53 3.13 2.15
N GLY A 23 -9.65 2.77 0.87
CA GLY A 23 -10.89 2.87 0.11
C GLY A 23 -11.77 1.63 0.22
N ARG A 24 -12.98 1.75 -0.34
CA ARG A 24 -13.90 0.62 -0.46
C ARG A 24 -13.31 -0.42 -1.43
N LYS A 25 -13.35 -1.69 -1.03
CA LYS A 25 -12.97 -2.80 -1.91
C LYS A 25 -13.88 -2.85 -3.15
N ASN A 26 -13.28 -3.11 -4.29
CA ASN A 26 -13.95 -3.32 -5.58
C ASN A 26 -13.35 -4.54 -6.30
N GLN A 27 -13.82 -4.84 -7.51
CA GLN A 27 -13.37 -6.01 -8.28
C GLN A 27 -11.84 -6.07 -8.50
N PHE A 28 -11.16 -4.93 -8.62
CA PHE A 28 -9.70 -4.88 -8.80
C PHE A 28 -8.91 -5.25 -7.54
N ASN A 29 -9.54 -5.32 -6.37
CA ASN A 29 -8.91 -5.88 -5.17
C ASN A 29 -8.86 -7.40 -5.20
N PHE A 30 -9.76 -8.05 -5.95
CA PHE A 30 -9.84 -9.51 -6.04
C PHE A 30 -9.05 -10.05 -7.23
N ILE A 31 -8.95 -9.26 -8.30
CA ILE A 31 -8.19 -9.62 -9.50
C ILE A 31 -6.90 -8.81 -9.48
N PRO A 32 -5.74 -9.42 -9.25
CA PRO A 32 -4.47 -8.72 -9.12
C PRO A 32 -3.94 -8.29 -10.49
N VAL A 33 -4.71 -7.48 -11.21
CA VAL A 33 -4.36 -7.00 -12.57
C VAL A 33 -3.06 -6.21 -12.60
N ASN A 34 -2.70 -5.57 -11.48
CA ASN A 34 -1.46 -4.80 -11.36
C ASN A 34 -0.20 -5.65 -11.61
N GLN A 35 -0.27 -6.97 -11.37
CA GLN A 35 0.87 -7.86 -11.60
C GLN A 35 1.31 -7.90 -13.08
N TYR A 36 0.40 -7.64 -14.02
CA TYR A 36 0.72 -7.70 -15.45
C TYR A 36 1.52 -6.49 -15.95
N ILE A 37 1.57 -5.41 -15.16
CA ILE A 37 2.33 -4.20 -15.50
C ILE A 37 3.49 -3.96 -14.54
N LEU A 38 3.78 -4.88 -13.61
CA LEU A 38 4.92 -4.76 -12.70
C LEU A 38 6.24 -4.73 -13.49
N GLY A 39 7.08 -3.71 -13.20
CA GLY A 39 8.35 -3.50 -13.88
C GLY A 39 8.24 -2.82 -15.24
N TYR A 40 7.05 -2.64 -15.78
CA TYR A 40 6.85 -1.95 -17.05
C TYR A 40 6.62 -0.45 -16.86
N PRO A 41 6.89 0.34 -17.90
CA PRO A 41 6.53 1.74 -17.91
C PRO A 41 5.00 1.92 -17.86
N ALA A 42 4.54 2.90 -17.09
CA ALA A 42 3.12 3.20 -16.97
C ALA A 42 2.85 4.70 -16.81
N TRP A 43 1.72 5.15 -17.33
CA TRP A 43 1.16 6.45 -17.01
C TRP A 43 0.18 6.30 -15.84
N PHE A 44 0.35 7.13 -14.82
CA PHE A 44 -0.60 7.25 -13.72
C PHE A 44 -1.41 8.53 -13.91
N ILE A 45 -2.75 8.40 -13.86
CA ILE A 45 -3.70 9.49 -14.07
C ILE A 45 -4.69 9.49 -12.91
N ASP A 46 -4.91 10.64 -12.28
CA ASP A 46 -5.88 10.81 -11.19
C ASP A 46 -6.58 12.15 -11.31
N SER A 47 -7.86 12.19 -10.95
CA SER A 47 -8.69 13.41 -10.91
C SER A 47 -8.97 13.89 -9.48
N TYR A 48 -8.62 13.13 -8.46
CA TYR A 48 -8.99 13.42 -7.06
C TYR A 48 -7.86 14.09 -6.26
N ASN A 49 -6.60 13.68 -6.46
CA ASN A 49 -5.47 14.13 -5.66
C ASN A 49 -4.53 15.01 -6.49
N LEU A 50 -5.06 16.02 -7.17
CA LEU A 50 -4.31 16.85 -8.11
C LEU A 50 -3.06 17.51 -7.49
N LYS A 51 -3.09 17.82 -6.20
CA LYS A 51 -1.94 18.38 -5.45
C LYS A 51 -0.70 17.48 -5.42
N ASP A 52 -0.89 16.17 -5.63
CA ASP A 52 0.19 15.19 -5.61
C ASP A 52 0.89 15.07 -6.98
N PHE A 53 0.39 15.81 -7.99
CA PHE A 53 0.93 15.81 -9.35
C PHE A 53 1.64 17.13 -9.65
N LYS A 54 2.79 17.01 -10.31
CA LYS A 54 3.51 18.16 -10.86
C LYS A 54 2.81 18.70 -12.13
N ASP A 55 2.31 17.77 -12.94
CA ASP A 55 1.73 18.07 -14.24
C ASP A 55 0.24 17.74 -14.26
N THR A 56 -0.54 18.62 -14.88
CA THR A 56 -1.99 18.47 -15.03
C THR A 56 -2.42 18.76 -16.47
N ILE A 57 -3.51 18.11 -16.88
CA ILE A 57 -4.17 18.37 -18.16
C ILE A 57 -5.62 18.75 -17.93
N GLN A 58 -6.04 19.82 -18.58
CA GLN A 58 -7.43 20.26 -18.59
C GLN A 58 -8.17 19.60 -19.76
N THR A 59 -9.30 18.97 -19.49
CA THR A 59 -10.15 18.33 -20.49
C THR A 59 -11.60 18.76 -20.32
N PRO A 60 -12.49 18.54 -21.30
CA PRO A 60 -13.92 18.77 -21.12
C PRO A 60 -14.53 17.98 -19.96
N ALA A 61 -13.93 16.85 -19.56
CA ALA A 61 -14.36 16.03 -18.41
C ALA A 61 -13.77 16.49 -17.07
N GLY A 62 -12.93 17.53 -17.06
CA GLY A 62 -12.28 18.09 -15.87
C GLY A 62 -10.76 18.07 -15.94
N THR A 63 -10.16 18.42 -14.81
CA THR A 63 -8.70 18.45 -14.65
C THR A 63 -8.21 17.08 -14.17
N PHE A 64 -7.13 16.60 -14.79
CA PHE A 64 -6.46 15.35 -14.43
C PHE A 64 -4.99 15.63 -14.14
N GLY A 65 -4.48 15.12 -13.04
CA GLY A 65 -3.05 15.01 -12.80
C GLY A 65 -2.51 13.79 -13.52
N TYR A 66 -1.32 13.88 -14.09
CA TYR A 66 -0.68 12.75 -14.75
C TYR A 66 0.80 12.66 -14.42
N ARG A 67 1.34 11.45 -14.46
CA ARG A 67 2.75 11.18 -14.23
C ARG A 67 3.18 9.92 -14.98
N TYR A 68 4.34 10.01 -15.64
CA TYR A 68 5.01 8.84 -16.21
C TYR A 68 5.89 8.17 -15.15
N ASP A 69 5.82 6.85 -15.05
CA ASP A 69 6.73 6.04 -14.27
C ASP A 69 7.41 5.04 -15.22
N SER A 70 8.73 5.03 -15.28
CA SER A 70 9.50 4.10 -16.12
C SER A 70 9.49 2.66 -15.59
N CYS A 71 9.12 2.47 -14.32
CA CYS A 71 9.09 1.15 -13.68
C CYS A 71 7.98 1.12 -12.61
N PHE A 72 6.79 0.68 -13.01
CA PHE A 72 5.67 0.54 -12.09
C PHE A 72 5.93 -0.53 -11.04
N VAL A 73 5.72 -0.21 -9.77
CA VAL A 73 5.90 -1.12 -8.64
C VAL A 73 4.65 -1.17 -7.78
N SER A 74 4.24 -2.39 -7.44
CA SER A 74 3.10 -2.65 -6.53
C SER A 74 3.29 -4.03 -5.88
N PHE A 75 2.76 -4.23 -4.67
CA PHE A 75 2.97 -5.46 -3.90
C PHE A 75 1.67 -6.17 -3.53
N PRO A 76 0.72 -6.41 -4.46
CA PRO A 76 -0.61 -6.96 -4.14
C PRO A 76 -0.58 -8.43 -3.68
N ARG A 77 0.50 -9.16 -3.95
CA ARG A 77 0.68 -10.59 -3.61
C ARG A 77 1.63 -10.83 -2.44
N MET A 78 1.62 -9.93 -1.50
CA MET A 78 2.36 -10.01 -0.24
C MET A 78 1.40 -9.98 0.92
N GLU A 79 1.67 -10.79 1.96
CA GLU A 79 0.89 -10.81 3.18
C GLU A 79 1.82 -10.82 4.41
N PHE A 80 1.60 -9.88 5.32
CA PHE A 80 2.21 -9.88 6.64
C PHE A 80 1.27 -10.61 7.61
N MET A 81 1.81 -11.64 8.25
CA MET A 81 1.12 -12.42 9.28
C MET A 81 1.83 -12.17 10.60
N THR A 82 1.18 -11.46 11.51
CA THR A 82 1.73 -11.18 12.83
C THR A 82 1.68 -12.42 13.73
N ALA A 83 2.66 -12.54 14.62
CA ALA A 83 2.74 -13.64 15.59
C ALA A 83 1.58 -13.62 16.62
N LYS A 84 0.95 -12.47 16.80
CA LYS A 84 -0.22 -12.29 17.66
C LYS A 84 -1.41 -11.77 16.84
N ASN A 85 -2.60 -12.21 17.20
CA ASN A 85 -3.86 -11.76 16.56
C ASN A 85 -4.39 -10.45 17.16
N ASN A 86 -3.87 -9.99 18.28
CA ASN A 86 -4.18 -8.73 18.93
C ASN A 86 -2.97 -8.21 19.69
N TYR A 87 -2.97 -6.92 19.94
CA TYR A 87 -1.92 -6.24 20.70
C TYR A 87 -2.52 -5.32 21.76
N ARG A 88 -1.77 -5.13 22.84
CA ARG A 88 -2.05 -4.14 23.89
C ARG A 88 -0.76 -3.41 24.21
N VAL A 89 -0.84 -2.11 24.40
CA VAL A 89 0.31 -1.26 24.74
C VAL A 89 -0.18 -0.10 25.62
N SER A 90 0.61 0.27 26.60
CA SER A 90 0.35 1.48 27.38
C SER A 90 0.72 2.72 26.56
N LYS A 91 -0.04 3.80 26.79
CA LYS A 91 0.21 5.09 26.13
C LYS A 91 1.66 5.53 26.27
N GLY A 92 2.27 5.93 25.16
CA GLY A 92 3.65 6.41 25.10
C GLY A 92 4.73 5.32 25.15
N LEU A 93 4.35 4.04 25.14
CA LEU A 93 5.31 2.96 25.03
C LEU A 93 5.41 2.45 23.59
N PRO A 94 6.60 1.99 23.16
CA PRO A 94 6.78 1.39 21.85
C PRO A 94 6.07 0.05 21.75
N LEU A 95 5.58 -0.25 20.54
CA LEU A 95 4.92 -1.49 20.20
C LEU A 95 5.83 -2.33 19.29
N SER A 96 6.19 -3.53 19.72
CA SER A 96 6.93 -4.49 18.89
C SER A 96 5.97 -5.41 18.13
N LEU A 97 6.06 -5.36 16.80
CA LEU A 97 5.30 -6.17 15.87
C LEU A 97 6.23 -7.20 15.24
N ARG A 98 5.97 -8.48 15.47
CA ARG A 98 6.77 -9.58 14.93
C ARG A 98 5.88 -10.54 14.15
N GLY A 99 6.46 -11.19 13.15
CA GLY A 99 5.70 -12.14 12.34
C GLY A 99 6.47 -12.70 11.16
N LYS A 100 5.73 -13.25 10.23
CA LYS A 100 6.24 -13.77 8.97
C LYS A 100 5.58 -13.07 7.79
N MET A 101 6.33 -12.91 6.74
CA MET A 101 5.84 -12.44 5.45
C MET A 101 5.61 -13.64 4.53
N ARG A 102 4.51 -13.65 3.80
CA ARG A 102 4.25 -14.60 2.72
C ARG A 102 4.25 -13.86 1.41
N MET A 103 4.93 -14.40 0.44
CA MET A 103 4.94 -13.88 -0.93
C MET A 103 4.34 -14.91 -1.87
N TYR A 104 3.48 -14.45 -2.76
CA TYR A 104 2.80 -15.27 -3.76
C TYR A 104 3.34 -15.00 -5.18
N TYR A 105 4.52 -14.38 -5.29
CA TYR A 105 5.18 -14.18 -6.59
C TYR A 105 5.96 -15.44 -6.97
N ARG A 106 5.73 -15.92 -8.19
CA ARG A 106 6.37 -17.15 -8.71
C ARG A 106 7.89 -17.04 -8.86
N ASP A 107 8.43 -15.84 -9.05
CA ASP A 107 9.80 -15.68 -9.56
C ASP A 107 10.68 -14.73 -8.74
N GLY A 108 10.47 -14.49 -7.49
CA GLY A 108 11.39 -13.69 -6.65
C GLY A 108 11.80 -12.31 -7.22
N MET A 109 11.17 -11.89 -8.31
CA MET A 109 11.60 -10.82 -9.21
C MET A 109 11.72 -9.44 -8.57
N PHE A 110 11.23 -9.24 -7.36
CA PHE A 110 11.16 -7.91 -6.77
C PHE A 110 11.92 -7.72 -5.45
N ILE A 111 12.42 -8.80 -4.84
CA ILE A 111 13.28 -8.66 -3.66
C ILE A 111 14.72 -8.65 -4.11
N GLY A 112 15.32 -7.50 -4.24
CA GLY A 112 16.72 -7.32 -4.59
C GLY A 112 16.99 -6.41 -5.76
N ASN A 113 15.98 -5.88 -6.42
CA ASN A 113 16.20 -4.85 -7.44
C ASN A 113 16.55 -3.54 -6.74
N THR A 114 17.84 -3.20 -6.73
CA THR A 114 18.45 -2.07 -6.02
C THR A 114 17.97 -0.70 -6.48
N ASN A 115 17.25 -0.60 -7.59
CA ASN A 115 16.73 0.64 -8.14
C ASN A 115 15.34 1.04 -7.59
N MET A 116 14.84 0.34 -6.57
CA MET A 116 13.58 0.71 -5.90
C MET A 116 13.82 1.73 -4.78
N ASP A 117 14.35 2.89 -5.11
CA ASP A 117 14.54 3.95 -4.13
C ASP A 117 13.25 4.27 -3.38
N MET A 118 13.21 3.90 -2.08
CA MET A 118 12.12 4.17 -1.14
C MET A 118 10.75 3.56 -1.48
N LYS A 119 10.62 2.77 -2.55
CA LYS A 119 9.32 2.23 -3.01
C LYS A 119 8.85 0.99 -2.24
N ASP A 120 9.64 0.47 -1.30
CA ASP A 120 9.39 -0.79 -0.60
C ASP A 120 9.35 -0.64 0.94
N THR A 121 9.16 0.57 1.43
CA THR A 121 9.06 0.83 2.87
C THR A 121 7.77 0.27 3.44
N ILE A 122 7.87 -0.46 4.56
CA ILE A 122 6.71 -0.96 5.28
C ILE A 122 6.03 0.21 6.01
N ARG A 123 4.73 0.26 5.89
CA ARG A 123 3.86 1.27 6.50
C ARG A 123 2.76 0.58 7.30
N ILE A 124 2.35 1.18 8.40
CA ILE A 124 1.23 0.68 9.20
C ILE A 124 0.14 1.74 9.23
N ALA A 125 -0.98 1.42 8.61
CA ALA A 125 -2.18 2.25 8.68
C ALA A 125 -2.94 1.94 9.95
N VAL A 126 -3.34 2.98 10.67
CA VAL A 126 -4.11 2.90 11.92
C VAL A 126 -5.54 3.33 11.65
N PHE A 127 -6.48 2.51 12.08
CA PHE A 127 -7.91 2.77 11.99
C PHE A 127 -8.54 2.74 13.38
N ASN A 128 -9.65 3.44 13.52
CA ASN A 128 -10.57 3.29 14.65
C ASN A 128 -12.00 3.07 14.11
N LYS A 129 -13.00 3.07 14.98
CA LYS A 129 -14.42 2.90 14.60
C LYS A 129 -14.93 3.95 13.60
N ASN A 130 -14.29 5.12 13.55
CA ASN A 130 -14.67 6.22 12.65
C ASN A 130 -13.89 6.18 11.31
N GLY A 131 -12.99 5.22 11.13
CA GLY A 131 -12.19 5.05 9.91
C GLY A 131 -10.70 5.23 10.12
N TRP A 132 -10.00 5.66 9.06
CA TRP A 132 -8.57 5.88 9.09
C TRP A 132 -8.18 7.05 10.00
N VAL A 133 -7.16 6.82 10.83
CA VAL A 133 -6.62 7.80 11.79
C VAL A 133 -5.32 8.41 11.27
N LYS A 134 -4.32 7.55 11.01
CA LYS A 134 -3.00 7.96 10.52
C LYS A 134 -2.23 6.81 9.91
N ASP A 135 -1.13 7.14 9.26
CA ASP A 135 -0.10 6.18 8.86
C ASP A 135 1.14 6.33 9.74
N ILE A 136 1.71 5.22 10.12
CA ILE A 136 3.03 5.13 10.74
C ILE A 136 3.99 4.62 9.67
N ILE A 137 4.91 5.47 9.24
CA ILE A 137 5.97 5.09 8.32
C ILE A 137 7.07 4.45 9.16
N THR A 138 7.36 3.19 8.89
CA THR A 138 8.46 2.51 9.57
C THR A 138 9.79 2.81 8.85
N ASN A 139 10.89 2.56 9.53
CA ASN A 139 12.21 2.62 8.91
C ASN A 139 12.61 1.28 8.25
N THR A 140 11.69 0.31 8.25
CA THR A 140 11.93 -1.04 7.72
C THR A 140 11.52 -1.10 6.26
N ARG A 141 12.40 -1.60 5.42
CA ARG A 141 12.16 -1.89 4.00
C ARG A 141 11.96 -3.39 3.80
N LEU A 142 11.38 -3.79 2.68
CA LEU A 142 11.22 -5.22 2.36
C LEU A 142 12.57 -5.95 2.31
N LYS A 143 13.63 -5.30 1.84
CA LYS A 143 14.98 -5.85 1.83
C LYS A 143 15.55 -6.14 3.24
N ASP A 144 14.99 -5.50 4.28
CA ASP A 144 15.42 -5.67 5.67
C ASP A 144 14.70 -6.85 6.35
N VAL A 145 13.74 -7.46 5.66
CA VAL A 145 13.10 -8.70 6.10
C VAL A 145 14.10 -9.85 5.99
N ASN A 146 14.18 -10.67 7.02
CA ASN A 146 15.13 -11.78 7.09
C ASN A 146 14.95 -12.77 5.93
N ALA A 147 16.00 -13.52 5.61
CA ALA A 147 15.98 -14.53 4.53
C ALA A 147 14.90 -15.62 4.74
N ASP A 148 14.51 -15.90 5.99
CA ASP A 148 13.42 -16.81 6.35
C ASP A 148 12.03 -16.14 6.33
N LEU A 149 11.97 -14.93 5.78
CA LEU A 149 10.77 -14.09 5.69
C LEU A 149 10.17 -13.68 7.06
N THR A 150 10.95 -13.71 8.13
CA THR A 150 10.54 -13.15 9.42
C THR A 150 10.84 -11.65 9.49
N PHE A 151 9.97 -10.92 10.19
CA PHE A 151 10.17 -9.50 10.45
C PHE A 151 10.01 -9.15 11.93
N SER A 152 10.68 -8.10 12.36
CA SER A 152 10.50 -7.46 13.67
C SER A 152 10.52 -5.95 13.46
N ILE A 153 9.39 -5.30 13.76
CA ILE A 153 9.21 -3.86 13.56
C ILE A 153 8.81 -3.26 14.88
N GLU A 154 9.55 -2.25 15.33
CA GLU A 154 9.19 -1.46 16.48
C GLU A 154 8.61 -0.13 16.03
N ILE A 155 7.48 0.24 16.61
CA ILE A 155 6.79 1.51 16.30
C ILE A 155 6.41 2.22 17.60
N ASP A 156 6.43 3.54 17.56
CA ASP A 156 5.71 4.37 18.52
C ASP A 156 4.36 4.74 17.91
N PRO A 157 3.26 4.15 18.40
CA PRO A 157 1.97 4.44 17.83
C PRO A 157 1.50 5.86 18.13
N ALA A 158 2.01 6.52 19.20
CA ALA A 158 1.63 7.87 19.62
C ALA A 158 0.10 8.09 19.51
N LEU A 159 -0.67 7.18 20.11
CA LEU A 159 -2.14 7.16 20.10
C LEU A 159 -2.69 7.50 21.48
N ALA A 160 -3.88 8.08 21.52
CA ALA A 160 -4.65 8.22 22.75
C ALA A 160 -5.16 6.84 23.21
N PRO A 161 -5.49 6.67 24.52
CA PRO A 161 -6.14 5.46 24.97
C PRO A 161 -7.40 5.13 24.16
N GLY A 162 -7.55 3.85 23.80
CA GLY A 162 -8.69 3.43 22.98
C GLY A 162 -8.44 2.15 22.18
N HIS A 163 -9.41 1.82 21.32
CA HIS A 163 -9.38 0.65 20.46
C HIS A 163 -9.11 1.05 19.01
N TYR A 164 -8.16 0.36 18.41
CA TYR A 164 -7.68 0.61 17.06
C TYR A 164 -7.53 -0.70 16.28
N GLU A 165 -7.33 -0.57 14.99
CA GLU A 165 -6.94 -1.66 14.10
C GLU A 165 -5.70 -1.23 13.32
N LEU A 166 -4.71 -2.09 13.24
CA LEU A 166 -3.50 -1.92 12.44
C LEU A 166 -3.64 -2.67 11.12
N LEU A 167 -3.14 -2.09 10.03
CA LEU A 167 -3.06 -2.71 8.72
C LEU A 167 -1.65 -2.49 8.15
N PHE A 168 -0.93 -3.58 7.90
CA PHE A 168 0.34 -3.49 7.18
C PHE A 168 0.10 -3.16 5.72
N ALA A 169 0.89 -2.23 5.21
CA ALA A 169 0.91 -1.80 3.83
C ALA A 169 2.36 -1.63 3.36
N VAL A 170 2.60 -1.80 2.07
CA VAL A 170 3.90 -1.53 1.48
C VAL A 170 3.80 -0.30 0.61
N ASN A 171 4.73 0.63 0.80
CA ASN A 171 4.83 1.83 -0.01
C ASN A 171 5.25 1.46 -1.43
N CYS A 172 4.57 2.05 -2.41
CA CYS A 172 4.82 1.82 -3.83
C CYS A 172 5.34 3.11 -4.50
N GLY A 173 6.08 3.92 -3.76
CA GLY A 173 6.55 5.22 -4.22
C GLY A 173 5.40 6.21 -4.36
N PHE A 174 5.19 6.72 -5.56
CA PHE A 174 4.12 7.67 -5.86
C PHE A 174 2.72 7.03 -5.81
N TYR A 175 2.63 5.73 -6.09
CA TYR A 175 1.35 5.01 -6.12
C TYR A 175 0.79 4.77 -4.72
N PRO A 176 -0.54 4.57 -4.61
CA PRO A 176 -1.13 4.16 -3.34
C PRO A 176 -0.48 2.91 -2.77
N PRO A 177 -0.17 2.88 -1.47
CA PRO A 177 0.37 1.68 -0.83
C PRO A 177 -0.58 0.50 -0.97
N THR A 178 -0.02 -0.69 -1.14
CA THR A 178 -0.79 -1.94 -1.15
C THR A 178 -1.17 -2.36 0.27
N ALA A 179 -2.38 -2.89 0.45
CA ALA A 179 -2.81 -3.49 1.71
C ALA A 179 -2.28 -4.92 1.79
N ASN A 180 -1.43 -5.21 2.78
CA ASN A 180 -0.65 -6.43 2.84
C ASN A 180 -0.89 -7.25 4.13
N SER A 181 -1.95 -6.99 4.88
CA SER A 181 -2.39 -7.82 6.00
C SER A 181 -3.91 -7.77 6.18
N LYS A 182 -4.42 -8.64 7.05
CA LYS A 182 -5.72 -8.40 7.71
C LYS A 182 -5.55 -7.25 8.70
N LYS A 183 -6.67 -6.67 9.12
CA LYS A 183 -6.70 -5.72 10.23
C LYS A 183 -6.42 -6.44 11.54
N ILE A 184 -5.54 -5.89 12.36
CA ILE A 184 -5.02 -6.46 13.60
C ILE A 184 -5.46 -5.56 14.74
N PRO A 185 -6.28 -6.04 15.70
CA PRO A 185 -6.73 -5.25 16.83
C PRO A 185 -5.58 -4.76 17.71
N LEU A 186 -5.67 -3.49 18.13
CA LEU A 186 -4.77 -2.84 19.08
C LEU A 186 -5.59 -2.12 20.15
N THR A 187 -5.27 -2.37 21.41
CA THR A 187 -5.77 -1.59 22.56
C THR A 187 -4.62 -0.74 23.10
N VAL A 188 -4.86 0.55 23.29
CA VAL A 188 -3.97 1.48 23.98
C VAL A 188 -4.60 1.82 25.32
N ASP A 189 -3.90 1.54 26.42
CA ASP A 189 -4.34 1.82 27.80
C ASP A 189 -3.89 3.20 28.27
#